data_3943788ab72472fb90a5be1d4037abe9
#
_entry.id   3943788ab72472fb90a5be1d4037abe9
#
_cell.length_a   1.000
_cell.length_b   1.000
_cell.length_c   1.000
_cell.angle_alpha   90.00
_cell.angle_beta   90.00
_cell.angle_gamma   90.00
#
_symmetry.space_group_name_H-M   'P 1'
#
loop_
_entity.id
_entity.type
_entity.pdbx_description
1 polymer ?
#
loop_
_entity_poly.entity_id
_entity_poly.type
_entity_poly.pdbx_seq_one_letter_code
_entity_poly.pdbx_strand_id
1 'polypeptide(L)'
;MKNYFGFILNLVIINIAFSQVPCILGDVYVGEAANKGDPEDYIEVYNGGSFECTLGGFQLDDSEDLEDFTFGDVILAPGDFWLGYEDDDDSFGSGLGGGGDIVVFADADGNMLTVTLEESIEIADGTELSQSYGSDGTGCYTLPTPGESNAECFEFIYGCTDPDASNYNADANLDDDSCEYPAASCILGDVYVGEAANKGDP
;
A
#
# COMPACT_ATOMS: atom_id res chain seq x y z
N MET A 1 -55.77 -57.32 -6.04
CA MET A 1 -54.56 -56.73 -6.63
C MET A 1 -54.75 -55.23 -6.61
N LYS A 2 -53.99 -54.50 -5.74
CA LYS A 2 -54.05 -53.02 -5.66
C LYS A 2 -52.87 -52.50 -6.46
N ASN A 3 -53.15 -51.81 -7.57
CA ASN A 3 -52.12 -51.11 -8.37
C ASN A 3 -51.81 -49.77 -7.71
N TYR A 4 -50.60 -49.62 -7.20
CA TYR A 4 -50.07 -48.34 -6.80
C TYR A 4 -49.41 -47.66 -8.02
N PHE A 5 -50.06 -46.60 -8.54
CA PHE A 5 -49.46 -45.71 -9.51
C PHE A 5 -48.53 -44.74 -8.73
N GLY A 6 -47.25 -44.99 -8.83
CA GLY A 6 -46.24 -44.06 -8.26
C GLY A 6 -46.08 -42.86 -9.21
N PHE A 7 -46.48 -41.68 -8.77
CA PHE A 7 -46.18 -40.42 -9.44
C PHE A 7 -44.72 -40.08 -9.15
N ILE A 8 -43.84 -40.18 -10.16
CA ILE A 8 -42.48 -39.65 -10.09
C ILE A 8 -42.57 -38.15 -10.37
N LEU A 9 -42.44 -37.35 -9.31
CA LEU A 9 -42.30 -35.90 -9.42
C LEU A 9 -40.87 -35.59 -9.91
N ASN A 10 -40.69 -35.30 -11.19
CA ASN A 10 -39.43 -34.81 -11.73
C ASN A 10 -39.23 -33.38 -11.23
N LEU A 11 -38.37 -33.23 -10.20
CA LEU A 11 -37.92 -31.91 -9.75
C LEU A 11 -36.93 -31.35 -10.78
N VAL A 12 -37.41 -30.44 -11.62
CA VAL A 12 -36.53 -29.67 -12.52
C VAL A 12 -35.82 -28.63 -11.66
N ILE A 13 -34.55 -28.86 -11.35
CA ILE A 13 -33.70 -27.85 -10.74
C ILE A 13 -33.34 -26.86 -11.85
N ILE A 14 -34.00 -25.71 -11.86
CA ILE A 14 -33.60 -24.58 -12.71
C ILE A 14 -32.40 -23.95 -12.03
N ASN A 15 -31.22 -24.19 -12.56
CA ASN A 15 -30.02 -23.40 -12.21
C ASN A 15 -30.21 -22.01 -12.80
N ILE A 16 -30.65 -21.06 -11.99
CA ILE A 16 -30.64 -19.65 -12.34
C ILE A 16 -29.19 -19.23 -12.12
N ALA A 17 -28.41 -19.11 -13.19
CA ALA A 17 -27.13 -18.41 -13.15
C ALA A 17 -27.47 -16.92 -12.90
N PHE A 18 -27.23 -16.44 -11.72
CA PHE A 18 -27.22 -15.01 -11.47
C PHE A 18 -26.00 -14.45 -12.22
N SER A 19 -26.25 -13.64 -13.25
CA SER A 19 -25.19 -12.82 -13.83
C SER A 19 -24.76 -11.84 -12.75
N GLN A 20 -23.50 -11.92 -12.34
CA GLN A 20 -22.93 -10.96 -11.40
C GLN A 20 -22.91 -9.58 -12.06
N VAL A 21 -23.21 -8.56 -11.31
CA VAL A 21 -23.19 -7.18 -11.78
C VAL A 21 -21.74 -6.71 -11.79
N PRO A 22 -21.18 -6.25 -12.92
CA PRO A 22 -19.85 -5.66 -12.93
C PRO A 22 -19.78 -4.45 -12.00
N CYS A 23 -18.65 -4.25 -11.36
CA CYS A 23 -18.39 -3.05 -10.59
C CYS A 23 -18.35 -1.81 -11.52
N ILE A 24 -18.57 -0.65 -10.97
CA ILE A 24 -18.50 0.63 -11.68
C ILE A 24 -17.22 1.33 -11.21
N LEU A 25 -16.34 1.68 -12.15
CA LEU A 25 -15.13 2.44 -11.86
C LEU A 25 -15.50 3.79 -11.23
N GLY A 26 -14.88 4.11 -10.09
CA GLY A 26 -15.23 5.24 -9.25
C GLY A 26 -16.12 4.88 -8.06
N ASP A 27 -17.02 3.88 -8.18
CA ASP A 27 -17.63 3.21 -7.03
C ASP A 27 -16.61 2.24 -6.40
N VAL A 28 -15.85 1.51 -7.25
CA VAL A 28 -14.65 0.78 -6.85
C VAL A 28 -13.41 1.57 -7.27
N TYR A 29 -12.41 1.64 -6.41
CA TYR A 29 -11.21 2.42 -6.62
C TYR A 29 -10.05 1.89 -5.77
N VAL A 30 -8.81 2.28 -6.10
CA VAL A 30 -7.65 2.01 -5.25
C VAL A 30 -7.86 2.75 -3.93
N GLY A 31 -8.04 2.00 -2.85
CA GLY A 31 -8.28 2.53 -1.51
C GLY A 31 -6.98 2.83 -0.77
N GLU A 32 -6.00 1.93 -0.88
CA GLU A 32 -4.69 2.06 -0.24
C GLU A 32 -3.62 1.41 -1.11
N ALA A 33 -2.39 1.95 -1.08
CA ALA A 33 -1.22 1.32 -1.67
C ALA A 33 0.04 1.63 -0.86
N ALA A 34 0.98 0.69 -0.84
CA ALA A 34 2.27 0.84 -0.19
C ALA A 34 3.38 0.31 -1.09
N ASN A 35 4.40 1.14 -1.33
CA ASN A 35 5.57 0.84 -2.14
C ASN A 35 6.81 0.47 -1.31
N LYS A 36 6.60 0.13 -0.06
CA LYS A 36 7.49 -0.54 0.90
C LYS A 36 6.63 -1.14 2.01
N GLY A 37 5.66 -1.97 1.61
CA GLY A 37 4.79 -2.66 2.55
C GLY A 37 5.53 -3.75 3.36
N ASP A 38 4.90 -4.20 4.44
CA ASP A 38 5.34 -5.35 5.21
C ASP A 38 4.21 -6.40 5.18
N PRO A 39 4.41 -7.60 4.62
CA PRO A 39 5.70 -8.20 4.20
C PRO A 39 6.20 -7.78 2.81
N GLU A 40 5.36 -7.26 1.92
CA GLU A 40 5.66 -6.88 0.53
C GLU A 40 4.86 -5.65 0.15
N ASP A 41 5.14 -5.06 -1.01
CA ASP A 41 4.31 -4.00 -1.59
C ASP A 41 2.88 -4.50 -1.74
N TYR A 42 1.89 -3.61 -1.52
CA TYR A 42 0.50 -4.01 -1.64
C TYR A 42 -0.38 -2.92 -2.26
N ILE A 43 -1.46 -3.38 -2.84
CA ILE A 43 -2.53 -2.53 -3.35
C ILE A 43 -3.86 -3.06 -2.81
N GLU A 44 -4.72 -2.15 -2.37
CA GLU A 44 -6.05 -2.45 -1.94
C GLU A 44 -7.07 -1.77 -2.84
N VAL A 45 -8.07 -2.53 -3.31
CA VAL A 45 -9.21 -2.01 -4.07
C VAL A 45 -10.45 -2.06 -3.18
N TYR A 46 -11.05 -0.92 -2.96
CA TYR A 46 -12.22 -0.74 -2.10
C TYR A 46 -13.51 -0.57 -2.88
N ASN A 47 -14.59 -1.21 -2.42
CA ASN A 47 -15.95 -0.94 -2.91
C ASN A 47 -16.66 0.09 -2.03
N GLY A 48 -16.57 1.35 -2.43
CA GLY A 48 -17.31 2.47 -1.81
C GLY A 48 -18.74 2.63 -2.35
N GLY A 49 -19.16 1.79 -3.29
CA GLY A 49 -20.49 1.80 -3.88
C GLY A 49 -21.58 1.25 -2.94
N SER A 50 -22.82 1.22 -3.43
CA SER A 50 -23.97 0.79 -2.63
C SER A 50 -24.41 -0.64 -2.92
N PHE A 51 -23.75 -1.35 -3.84
CA PHE A 51 -24.14 -2.67 -4.33
C PHE A 51 -22.95 -3.63 -4.36
N GLU A 52 -23.26 -4.91 -4.14
CA GLU A 52 -22.33 -6.00 -4.40
C GLU A 52 -22.07 -6.10 -5.91
N CYS A 53 -20.80 -6.22 -6.30
CA CYS A 53 -20.39 -6.27 -7.69
C CYS A 53 -19.16 -7.18 -7.89
N THR A 54 -18.82 -7.50 -9.14
CA THR A 54 -17.62 -8.26 -9.49
C THR A 54 -16.58 -7.40 -10.17
N LEU A 55 -15.31 -7.59 -9.80
CA LEU A 55 -14.14 -7.02 -10.48
C LEU A 55 -13.74 -7.79 -11.75
N GLY A 56 -14.47 -8.87 -12.11
CA GLY A 56 -14.12 -9.72 -13.25
C GLY A 56 -13.86 -8.92 -14.53
N GLY A 57 -12.61 -9.02 -15.05
CA GLY A 57 -12.16 -8.30 -16.23
C GLY A 57 -11.60 -6.89 -15.96
N PHE A 58 -11.62 -6.40 -14.72
CA PHE A 58 -10.83 -5.22 -14.34
C PHE A 58 -9.35 -5.54 -14.42
N GLN A 59 -8.51 -4.51 -14.57
CA GLN A 59 -7.05 -4.63 -14.68
C GLN A 59 -6.37 -3.69 -13.70
N LEU A 60 -5.18 -4.09 -13.27
CA LEU A 60 -4.32 -3.33 -12.36
C LEU A 60 -2.89 -3.41 -12.88
N ASP A 61 -2.18 -2.27 -12.87
CA ASP A 61 -0.81 -2.18 -13.36
C ASP A 61 -0.12 -0.94 -12.76
N ASP A 62 1.21 -0.92 -12.77
CA ASP A 62 2.04 0.25 -12.49
C ASP A 62 2.24 1.13 -13.74
N SER A 63 1.63 0.77 -14.85
CA SER A 63 1.73 1.44 -16.15
C SER A 63 0.41 1.45 -16.92
N GLU A 64 0.30 2.31 -17.95
CA GLU A 64 -0.91 2.43 -18.77
C GLU A 64 -1.10 1.30 -19.79
N ASP A 65 -0.16 0.38 -19.93
CA ASP A 65 -0.29 -0.73 -20.89
C ASP A 65 -1.13 -1.92 -20.35
N LEU A 66 -1.38 -1.98 -19.05
CA LEU A 66 -2.31 -2.90 -18.39
C LEU A 66 -2.02 -4.39 -18.67
N GLU A 67 -0.73 -4.76 -18.72
CA GLU A 67 -0.31 -6.12 -19.02
C GLU A 67 -0.04 -6.97 -17.75
N ASP A 68 -0.04 -6.35 -16.54
CA ASP A 68 0.39 -7.01 -15.32
C ASP A 68 -0.70 -7.91 -14.72
N PHE A 69 -1.84 -7.35 -14.29
CA PHE A 69 -2.84 -8.13 -13.58
C PHE A 69 -4.26 -7.91 -14.11
N THR A 70 -4.99 -9.01 -14.30
CA THR A 70 -6.42 -8.99 -14.65
C THR A 70 -7.23 -9.77 -13.63
N PHE A 71 -8.20 -9.10 -13.00
CA PHE A 71 -9.07 -9.71 -12.01
C PHE A 71 -9.93 -10.83 -12.58
N GLY A 72 -9.98 -11.94 -11.88
CA GLY A 72 -10.96 -13.00 -12.06
C GLY A 72 -12.32 -12.63 -11.43
N ASP A 73 -13.11 -13.64 -11.09
CA ASP A 73 -14.44 -13.47 -10.48
C ASP A 73 -14.32 -13.07 -8.99
N VAL A 74 -13.73 -11.89 -8.71
CA VAL A 74 -13.67 -11.31 -7.36
C VAL A 74 -14.95 -10.53 -7.11
N ILE A 75 -15.65 -10.85 -6.01
CA ILE A 75 -16.90 -10.20 -5.60
C ILE A 75 -16.64 -9.33 -4.38
N LEU A 76 -17.05 -8.07 -4.43
CA LEU A 76 -16.96 -7.12 -3.33
C LEU A 76 -18.35 -6.63 -2.94
N ALA A 77 -18.78 -6.88 -1.70
CA ALA A 77 -19.93 -6.20 -1.13
C ALA A 77 -19.61 -4.73 -0.81
N PRO A 78 -20.60 -3.86 -0.60
CA PRO A 78 -20.37 -2.49 -0.17
C PRO A 78 -19.52 -2.44 1.11
N GLY A 79 -18.40 -1.74 1.04
CA GLY A 79 -17.44 -1.61 2.15
C GLY A 79 -16.39 -2.72 2.22
N ASP A 80 -16.41 -3.69 1.30
CA ASP A 80 -15.39 -4.73 1.22
C ASP A 80 -14.16 -4.25 0.44
N PHE A 81 -13.06 -4.97 0.66
CA PHE A 81 -11.76 -4.74 0.02
C PHE A 81 -11.31 -6.00 -0.73
N TRP A 82 -10.58 -5.80 -1.82
CA TRP A 82 -9.61 -6.76 -2.33
C TRP A 82 -8.23 -6.27 -1.94
N LEU A 83 -7.41 -7.12 -1.36
CA LEU A 83 -6.01 -6.84 -1.01
C LEU A 83 -5.13 -7.79 -1.81
N GLY A 84 -4.17 -7.25 -2.54
CA GLY A 84 -3.14 -7.99 -3.23
C GLY A 84 -1.75 -7.54 -2.78
N TYR A 85 -0.89 -8.50 -2.49
CA TYR A 85 0.54 -8.29 -2.29
C TYR A 85 1.29 -8.60 -3.59
N GLU A 86 2.44 -7.93 -3.80
CA GLU A 86 3.32 -8.20 -4.92
C GLU A 86 3.70 -9.69 -4.98
N ASP A 87 3.74 -10.26 -6.17
CA ASP A 87 4.12 -11.66 -6.45
C ASP A 87 3.28 -12.74 -5.75
N ASP A 88 2.19 -12.41 -5.05
CA ASP A 88 1.26 -13.41 -4.53
C ASP A 88 0.44 -14.06 -5.66
N ASP A 89 -0.04 -15.29 -5.42
CA ASP A 89 -0.98 -15.95 -6.32
C ASP A 89 -2.27 -15.10 -6.46
N ASP A 90 -2.71 -14.86 -7.71
CA ASP A 90 -3.88 -14.03 -8.03
C ASP A 90 -3.74 -12.53 -7.63
N SER A 91 -2.52 -12.00 -7.70
CA SER A 91 -2.18 -10.60 -7.45
C SER A 91 -1.28 -10.02 -8.56
N PHE A 92 -0.89 -8.77 -8.42
CA PHE A 92 0.01 -8.07 -9.34
C PHE A 92 1.47 -8.53 -9.16
N GLY A 93 2.27 -8.46 -10.22
CA GLY A 93 3.67 -8.89 -10.22
C GLY A 93 4.67 -7.76 -10.43
N SER A 94 4.22 -6.57 -10.83
CA SER A 94 5.07 -5.38 -10.93
C SER A 94 5.26 -4.76 -9.56
N GLY A 95 6.51 -4.65 -9.07
CA GLY A 95 6.81 -3.97 -7.83
C GLY A 95 6.57 -2.47 -7.92
N LEU A 96 6.06 -1.87 -6.85
CA LEU A 96 5.85 -0.43 -6.77
C LEU A 96 7.15 0.29 -6.42
N GLY A 97 7.53 1.28 -7.22
CA GLY A 97 8.78 2.01 -7.04
C GLY A 97 8.81 2.83 -5.74
N GLY A 98 9.76 2.53 -4.81
CA GLY A 98 9.91 3.23 -3.54
C GLY A 98 10.23 4.73 -3.66
N GLY A 99 10.65 5.22 -4.83
CA GLY A 99 10.84 6.64 -5.16
C GLY A 99 9.60 7.33 -5.72
N GLY A 100 8.46 6.68 -5.68
CA GLY A 100 7.20 7.11 -6.27
C GLY A 100 6.87 6.34 -7.55
N ASP A 101 5.58 6.14 -7.79
CA ASP A 101 5.05 5.37 -8.91
C ASP A 101 3.62 5.82 -9.26
N ILE A 102 2.96 5.06 -10.12
CA ILE A 102 1.52 5.17 -10.37
C ILE A 102 0.86 3.81 -10.15
N VAL A 103 -0.41 3.83 -9.79
CA VAL A 103 -1.25 2.64 -9.87
C VAL A 103 -2.40 2.94 -10.82
N VAL A 104 -2.48 2.19 -11.90
CA VAL A 104 -3.54 2.27 -12.90
C VAL A 104 -4.55 1.18 -12.65
N PHE A 105 -5.79 1.56 -12.41
CA PHE A 105 -6.91 0.66 -12.22
C PHE A 105 -7.95 0.89 -13.32
N ALA A 106 -8.23 -0.14 -14.13
CA ALA A 106 -9.08 -0.03 -15.30
C ALA A 106 -10.27 -0.98 -15.26
N ASP A 107 -11.42 -0.55 -15.82
CA ASP A 107 -12.55 -1.44 -16.03
C ASP A 107 -12.40 -2.28 -17.31
N ALA A 108 -13.29 -3.24 -17.51
CA ALA A 108 -13.27 -4.13 -18.67
C ALA A 108 -13.53 -3.41 -20.02
N ASP A 109 -14.01 -2.18 -20.00
CA ASP A 109 -14.21 -1.32 -21.17
C ASP A 109 -13.00 -0.44 -21.48
N GLY A 110 -11.96 -0.47 -20.61
CA GLY A 110 -10.72 0.29 -20.74
C GLY A 110 -10.80 1.73 -20.23
N ASN A 111 -11.82 2.07 -19.42
CA ASN A 111 -11.78 3.32 -18.67
C ASN A 111 -10.81 3.15 -17.50
N MET A 112 -9.99 4.16 -17.24
CA MET A 112 -8.91 4.09 -16.25
C MET A 112 -9.09 5.13 -15.15
N LEU A 113 -8.65 4.76 -13.95
CA LEU A 113 -8.41 5.63 -12.82
C LEU A 113 -6.97 5.41 -12.40
N THR A 114 -6.19 6.50 -12.38
CA THR A 114 -4.79 6.45 -12.00
C THR A 114 -4.60 7.21 -10.70
N VAL A 115 -3.95 6.58 -9.73
CA VAL A 115 -3.48 7.24 -8.52
C VAL A 115 -1.96 7.41 -8.60
N THR A 116 -1.44 8.50 -8.05
CA THR A 116 0.00 8.73 -7.93
C THR A 116 0.43 8.24 -6.56
N LEU A 117 1.41 7.36 -6.55
CA LEU A 117 2.07 6.88 -5.36
C LEU A 117 3.33 7.72 -5.15
N GLU A 118 3.37 8.49 -4.09
CA GLU A 118 4.52 9.32 -3.75
C GLU A 118 5.68 8.46 -3.21
N GLU A 119 6.86 9.05 -3.06
CA GLU A 119 8.02 8.40 -2.43
C GLU A 119 7.65 7.79 -1.06
N SER A 120 8.14 6.58 -0.78
CA SER A 120 7.94 5.94 0.52
C SER A 120 8.58 6.76 1.66
N ILE A 121 7.90 6.84 2.79
CA ILE A 121 8.37 7.56 3.98
C ILE A 121 8.39 6.61 5.17
N GLU A 122 9.59 6.42 5.74
CA GLU A 122 9.76 5.79 7.04
C GLU A 122 9.75 6.85 8.14
N ILE A 123 8.87 6.69 9.13
CA ILE A 123 8.81 7.60 10.28
C ILE A 123 9.75 7.15 11.41
N ALA A 124 9.92 7.99 12.43
CA ALA A 124 10.93 7.84 13.47
C ALA A 124 10.90 6.52 14.26
N ASP A 125 9.77 5.82 14.30
CA ASP A 125 9.63 4.51 14.94
C ASP A 125 9.96 3.32 14.02
N GLY A 126 10.32 3.58 12.76
CA GLY A 126 10.64 2.59 11.75
C GLY A 126 9.44 2.09 10.95
N THR A 127 8.27 2.72 11.08
CA THR A 127 7.10 2.39 10.28
C THR A 127 7.21 3.03 8.90
N GLU A 128 7.13 2.23 7.84
CA GLU A 128 6.92 2.73 6.48
C GLU A 128 5.44 3.09 6.32
N LEU A 129 5.16 4.31 5.83
CA LEU A 129 3.80 4.76 5.59
C LEU A 129 3.26 4.21 4.28
N SER A 130 1.97 3.91 4.26
CA SER A 130 1.19 3.71 3.04
C SER A 130 0.56 5.01 2.57
N GLN A 131 -0.17 4.95 1.47
CA GLN A 131 -0.97 6.05 0.96
C GLN A 131 -2.40 5.60 0.71
N SER A 132 -3.36 6.29 1.31
CA SER A 132 -4.77 6.04 1.08
C SER A 132 -5.36 7.06 0.11
N TYR A 133 -6.37 6.63 -0.65
CA TYR A 133 -6.97 7.40 -1.72
C TYR A 133 -8.49 7.45 -1.60
N GLY A 134 -9.05 8.56 -2.05
CA GLY A 134 -10.48 8.70 -2.30
C GLY A 134 -10.87 8.25 -3.71
N SER A 135 -12.17 8.15 -3.97
CA SER A 135 -12.72 7.79 -5.28
C SER A 135 -12.37 8.76 -6.42
N ASP A 136 -11.85 9.94 -6.09
CA ASP A 136 -11.37 10.94 -7.06
C ASP A 136 -9.85 10.84 -7.31
N GLY A 137 -9.18 9.84 -6.70
CA GLY A 137 -7.75 9.62 -6.80
C GLY A 137 -6.89 10.55 -5.95
N THR A 138 -7.51 11.43 -5.15
CA THR A 138 -6.74 12.25 -4.19
C THR A 138 -6.29 11.39 -3.02
N GLY A 139 -5.00 11.47 -2.67
CA GLY A 139 -4.40 10.64 -1.63
C GLY A 139 -3.67 11.43 -0.55
N CYS A 140 -3.35 10.74 0.52
CA CYS A 140 -2.49 11.22 1.59
C CYS A 140 -1.74 10.04 2.23
N TYR A 141 -0.61 10.32 2.87
CA TYR A 141 0.07 9.33 3.70
C TYR A 141 -0.78 8.91 4.89
N THR A 142 -0.78 7.63 5.20
CA THR A 142 -1.46 7.07 6.38
C THR A 142 -0.59 5.99 7.04
N LEU A 143 -0.95 5.58 8.24
CA LEU A 143 -0.43 4.33 8.78
C LEU A 143 -0.99 3.17 7.95
N PRO A 144 -0.20 2.13 7.66
CA PRO A 144 -0.67 0.97 6.89
C PRO A 144 -1.85 0.28 7.56
N THR A 145 -2.89 -0.01 6.77
CA THR A 145 -4.12 -0.69 7.23
C THR A 145 -4.58 -1.79 6.27
N PRO A 146 -3.66 -2.69 5.80
CA PRO A 146 -4.01 -3.67 4.77
C PRO A 146 -5.17 -4.57 5.22
N GLY A 147 -6.26 -4.60 4.42
CA GLY A 147 -7.47 -5.38 4.69
C GLY A 147 -8.39 -4.78 5.76
N GLU A 148 -8.15 -3.55 6.19
CA GLU A 148 -8.99 -2.82 7.14
C GLU A 148 -9.36 -1.45 6.57
N SER A 149 -10.24 -0.71 7.25
CA SER A 149 -10.58 0.67 6.84
C SER A 149 -9.38 1.58 7.02
N ASN A 150 -9.10 2.41 6.01
CA ASN A 150 -7.99 3.35 6.01
C ASN A 150 -7.94 4.21 7.27
N ALA A 151 -6.73 4.41 7.80
CA ALA A 151 -6.47 5.35 8.87
C ALA A 151 -6.70 6.81 8.39
N GLU A 152 -6.75 7.74 9.33
CA GLU A 152 -6.75 9.17 8.99
C GLU A 152 -5.39 9.56 8.37
N CYS A 153 -5.39 10.64 7.56
CA CYS A 153 -4.16 11.18 6.99
C CYS A 153 -3.12 11.44 8.07
N PHE A 154 -1.89 11.02 7.83
CA PHE A 154 -0.79 11.14 8.77
C PHE A 154 -0.35 12.60 8.92
N GLU A 155 -0.21 13.07 10.16
CA GLU A 155 0.27 14.42 10.46
C GLU A 155 1.77 14.40 10.74
N PHE A 156 2.56 15.06 9.90
CA PHE A 156 4.02 15.14 10.04
C PHE A 156 4.41 16.22 11.06
N ILE A 157 5.21 15.81 12.05
CA ILE A 157 5.85 16.70 13.01
C ILE A 157 7.37 16.59 12.80
N TYR A 158 7.93 17.61 12.17
CA TYR A 158 9.34 17.66 11.82
C TYR A 158 10.20 18.08 13.00
N GLY A 159 11.41 17.54 13.11
CA GLY A 159 12.40 17.89 14.12
C GLY A 159 13.46 16.80 14.28
N CYS A 160 14.48 17.07 15.10
CA CYS A 160 15.49 16.06 15.40
C CYS A 160 14.90 14.89 16.18
N THR A 161 14.99 13.69 15.62
CA THR A 161 14.44 12.44 16.21
C THR A 161 15.49 11.61 16.96
N ASP A 162 16.78 12.03 16.99
CA ASP A 162 17.84 11.34 17.71
C ASP A 162 17.87 11.76 19.21
N PRO A 163 17.61 10.84 20.15
CA PRO A 163 17.62 11.15 21.58
C PRO A 163 18.99 11.55 22.14
N ASP A 164 20.08 11.28 21.42
CA ASP A 164 21.43 11.68 21.81
C ASP A 164 21.79 13.13 21.39
N ALA A 165 20.96 13.76 20.57
CA ALA A 165 21.12 15.14 20.15
C ALA A 165 20.72 16.13 21.23
N SER A 166 21.39 17.31 21.27
CA SER A 166 21.11 18.38 22.25
C SER A 166 19.75 19.07 22.02
N ASN A 167 19.24 19.02 20.79
CA ASN A 167 17.97 19.59 20.36
C ASN A 167 16.91 18.53 20.01
N TYR A 168 17.03 17.33 20.60
CA TYR A 168 16.04 16.26 20.44
C TYR A 168 14.61 16.76 20.69
N ASN A 169 13.71 16.46 19.77
CA ASN A 169 12.29 16.72 19.88
C ASN A 169 11.50 15.40 20.02
N ALA A 170 11.02 15.12 21.22
CA ALA A 170 10.28 13.87 21.49
C ALA A 170 8.93 13.77 20.79
N ASP A 171 8.40 14.88 20.29
CA ASP A 171 7.12 14.92 19.55
C ASP A 171 7.34 14.78 18.03
N ALA A 172 8.60 14.89 17.54
CA ALA A 172 8.90 14.73 16.12
C ALA A 172 8.72 13.26 15.69
N ASN A 173 8.03 13.07 14.57
CA ASN A 173 7.85 11.77 13.95
C ASN A 173 8.57 11.64 12.58
N LEU A 174 9.17 12.74 12.10
CA LEU A 174 10.01 12.76 10.91
C LEU A 174 11.24 13.64 11.13
N ASP A 175 12.43 13.06 10.88
CA ASP A 175 13.70 13.79 11.02
C ASP A 175 13.80 14.88 9.93
N ASP A 176 14.26 16.06 10.33
CA ASP A 176 14.47 17.21 9.44
C ASP A 176 15.95 17.55 9.25
N ASP A 177 16.85 16.64 9.62
CA ASP A 177 18.31 16.80 9.59
C ASP A 177 18.83 17.95 10.48
N SER A 178 18.02 18.42 11.45
CA SER A 178 18.40 19.52 12.34
C SER A 178 19.16 19.10 13.59
N CYS A 179 19.49 17.79 13.74
CA CYS A 179 20.11 17.27 14.94
C CYS A 179 21.46 17.94 15.26
N GLU A 180 21.58 18.48 16.46
CA GLU A 180 22.82 19.12 16.97
C GLU A 180 23.46 18.25 18.03
N TYR A 181 24.76 17.98 17.85
CA TYR A 181 25.53 17.19 18.80
C TYR A 181 26.53 18.06 19.54
N PRO A 182 26.78 17.84 20.85
CA PRO A 182 27.81 18.54 21.56
C PRO A 182 29.16 18.24 20.91
N ALA A 183 29.96 19.29 20.70
CA ALA A 183 31.31 19.13 20.17
C ALA A 183 32.09 18.13 21.04
N ALA A 184 32.69 17.12 20.45
CA ALA A 184 33.56 16.18 21.17
C ALA A 184 34.66 16.98 21.89
N SER A 185 34.59 17.06 23.23
CA SER A 185 35.61 17.70 24.01
C SER A 185 36.83 16.78 24.04
N CYS A 186 37.87 17.11 23.26
CA CYS A 186 39.16 16.48 23.43
C CYS A 186 39.74 16.92 24.79
N ILE A 187 39.77 16.02 25.79
CA ILE A 187 40.44 16.27 27.05
C ILE A 187 41.95 16.24 26.77
N LEU A 188 42.65 17.26 27.27
CA LEU A 188 44.11 17.42 27.09
C LEU A 188 44.89 16.32 27.82
N GLY A 189 44.81 15.12 27.42
CA GLY A 189 45.40 13.91 28.01
C GLY A 189 45.11 12.70 27.11
N ASP A 190 44.09 12.82 26.28
CA ASP A 190 43.71 11.78 25.33
C ASP A 190 44.35 11.98 23.94
N VAL A 191 45.01 13.15 23.76
CA VAL A 191 45.77 13.46 22.54
C VAL A 191 47.26 13.41 22.87
N TYR A 192 47.94 12.37 22.45
CA TYR A 192 49.41 12.32 22.49
C TYR A 192 49.97 12.45 21.10
N VAL A 193 51.14 13.10 21.01
CA VAL A 193 51.93 13.15 19.80
C VAL A 193 52.51 11.76 19.57
N GLY A 194 51.89 11.00 18.69
CA GLY A 194 52.49 9.77 18.16
C GLY A 194 53.76 10.14 17.40
N GLU A 195 54.89 9.49 17.70
CA GLU A 195 56.21 9.57 17.10
C GLU A 195 56.50 10.73 16.12
N ALA A 196 57.23 11.73 16.57
CA ALA A 196 57.97 12.62 15.69
C ALA A 196 59.24 11.91 15.19
N ALA A 197 59.19 11.31 14.01
CA ALA A 197 60.38 10.80 13.35
C ALA A 197 61.28 11.99 12.97
N ASN A 198 62.31 12.20 13.72
CA ASN A 198 63.41 13.13 13.35
C ASN A 198 64.22 12.42 12.26
N LYS A 199 64.00 12.76 11.00
CA LYS A 199 64.90 12.36 9.91
C LYS A 199 66.21 13.13 10.06
N GLY A 200 67.11 12.48 10.74
CA GLY A 200 68.53 13.03 10.84
C GLY A 200 69.09 13.22 9.45
N ASP A 201 69.53 14.42 9.18
CA ASP A 201 70.38 14.73 8.03
C ASP A 201 71.70 13.95 8.11
N PRO A 202 72.32 13.57 6.96
CA PRO A 202 73.52 12.77 6.86
C PRO A 202 74.77 13.47 7.33
#